data_c873f1cbae622230769f631ff7a3a182
#
_entry.id   c873f1cbae622230769f631ff7a3a182
#
_cell.length_a   1.000
_cell.length_b   1.000
_cell.length_c   1.000
_cell.angle_alpha   90.00
_cell.angle_beta   90.00
_cell.angle_gamma   90.00
#
_symmetry.space_group_name_H-M   'P 1'
#
loop_
_entity.id
_entity.type
_entity.pdbx_description
1 polymer ?
#
loop_
_entity_poly.entity_id
_entity_poly.type
_entity_poly.pdbx_seq_one_letter_code
_entity_poly.pdbx_strand_id
1 'polypeptide(L)'
;MPVMNMISETVQSLYSDGVQRVGLLATDGTLQAGVYQQELTAHGIDTVCPTQAEQAEVMRLIYEGVKADAPAFDTTVIADMLVRMEREGAQRVILGCTELPLGFDRYGISRQNTVDPADILAQAAVLAAGYAIRN
;
A
#
# COMPACT_ATOMS: atom_id res chain seq x y z
N MET A 1 5.22 26.17 -5.24
CA MET A 1 4.69 25.22 -4.24
C MET A 1 5.24 23.84 -4.53
N PRO A 2 5.89 23.20 -3.55
CA PRO A 2 6.39 21.86 -3.81
C PRO A 2 5.21 20.88 -4.02
N VAL A 3 5.36 20.02 -4.99
CA VAL A 3 4.38 18.95 -5.23
C VAL A 3 4.56 17.91 -4.16
N MET A 4 3.47 17.57 -3.46
CA MET A 4 3.51 16.48 -2.48
C MET A 4 3.74 15.17 -3.21
N ASN A 5 4.78 14.45 -2.78
CA ASN A 5 5.09 13.14 -3.31
C ASN A 5 4.40 12.09 -2.46
N MET A 6 3.47 11.37 -3.06
CA MET A 6 2.66 10.35 -2.37
C MET A 6 3.56 9.29 -1.72
N ILE A 7 4.61 8.87 -2.39
CA ILE A 7 5.54 7.88 -1.87
C ILE A 7 6.31 8.41 -0.66
N SER A 8 6.87 9.62 -0.77
CA SER A 8 7.59 10.25 0.33
C SER A 8 6.69 10.48 1.54
N GLU A 9 5.46 10.94 1.34
CA GLU A 9 4.51 11.16 2.43
C GLU A 9 4.14 9.84 3.12
N THR A 10 3.94 8.78 2.36
CA THR A 10 3.64 7.45 2.90
C THR A 10 4.79 6.95 3.76
N VAL A 11 6.01 7.01 3.24
CA VAL A 11 7.20 6.52 3.96
C VAL A 11 7.46 7.37 5.19
N GLN A 12 7.30 8.68 5.09
CA GLN A 12 7.47 9.59 6.23
C GLN A 12 6.46 9.27 7.34
N SER A 13 5.22 8.99 6.99
CA SER A 13 4.18 8.61 7.94
C SER A 13 4.55 7.31 8.66
N LEU A 14 5.01 6.31 7.93
CA LEU A 14 5.45 5.04 8.51
C LEU A 14 6.65 5.22 9.43
N TYR A 15 7.61 6.01 9.00
CA TYR A 15 8.79 6.34 9.81
C TYR A 15 8.40 7.01 11.10
N SER A 16 7.49 7.99 11.05
CA SER A 16 7.01 8.72 12.22
C SER A 16 6.27 7.81 13.20
N ASP A 17 5.59 6.78 12.71
CA ASP A 17 4.88 5.80 13.54
C ASP A 17 5.82 4.72 14.12
N GLY A 18 7.10 4.78 13.83
CA GLY A 18 8.08 3.81 14.34
C GLY A 18 8.04 2.48 13.63
N VAL A 19 7.48 2.42 12.44
CA VAL A 19 7.39 1.19 11.65
C VAL A 19 8.77 0.83 11.10
N GLN A 20 9.17 -0.44 11.24
CA GLN A 20 10.49 -0.93 10.85
C GLN A 20 10.44 -1.89 9.67
N ARG A 21 9.30 -2.50 9.41
CA ARG A 21 9.12 -3.46 8.30
C ARG A 21 7.71 -3.38 7.76
N VAL A 22 7.58 -3.36 6.44
CA VAL A 22 6.28 -3.27 5.76
C VAL A 22 6.20 -4.27 4.63
N GLY A 23 4.97 -4.74 4.34
CA GLY A 23 4.66 -5.40 3.09
C GLY A 23 4.37 -4.35 2.03
N LEU A 24 4.62 -4.69 0.78
CA LEU A 24 4.35 -3.79 -0.34
C LEU A 24 3.59 -4.52 -1.43
N LEU A 25 2.36 -4.06 -1.69
CA LEU A 25 1.55 -4.54 -2.80
C LEU A 25 1.44 -3.42 -3.84
N ALA A 26 1.78 -3.72 -5.08
CA ALA A 26 1.74 -2.74 -6.16
C ALA A 26 1.71 -3.50 -7.50
N THR A 27 1.61 -2.74 -8.60
CA THR A 27 1.73 -3.34 -9.93
C THR A 27 3.16 -3.81 -10.18
N ASP A 28 3.32 -4.72 -11.16
CA ASP A 28 4.64 -5.19 -11.58
C ASP A 28 5.57 -4.03 -11.95
N GLY A 29 5.06 -3.06 -12.69
CA GLY A 29 5.84 -1.91 -13.12
C GLY A 29 6.34 -1.07 -11.95
N THR A 30 5.50 -0.85 -10.95
CA THR A 30 5.88 -0.10 -9.75
C THR A 30 6.93 -0.83 -8.94
N LEU A 31 6.79 -2.15 -8.78
CA LEU A 31 7.77 -2.97 -8.07
C LEU A 31 9.12 -3.01 -8.80
N GLN A 32 9.09 -3.14 -10.12
CA GLN A 32 10.31 -3.17 -10.94
C GLN A 32 11.04 -1.83 -10.90
N ALA A 33 10.31 -0.72 -10.89
CA ALA A 33 10.90 0.61 -10.78
C ALA A 33 11.58 0.85 -9.42
N GLY A 34 11.15 0.14 -8.37
CA GLY A 34 11.78 0.20 -7.05
C GLY A 34 11.58 1.50 -6.30
N VAL A 35 10.59 2.31 -6.67
CA VAL A 35 10.41 3.66 -6.11
C VAL A 35 10.05 3.64 -4.63
N TYR A 36 9.17 2.71 -4.21
CA TYR A 36 8.84 2.55 -2.79
C TYR A 36 10.02 1.97 -2.01
N GLN A 37 10.66 0.95 -2.57
CA GLN A 37 11.77 0.25 -1.90
C GLN A 37 12.94 1.18 -1.63
N GLN A 38 13.27 2.06 -2.59
CA GLN A 38 14.34 3.05 -2.43
C GLN A 38 14.05 4.00 -1.28
N GLU A 39 12.85 4.53 -1.22
CA GLU A 39 12.46 5.47 -0.17
C GLU A 39 12.39 4.80 1.19
N LEU A 40 11.84 3.58 1.26
CA LEU A 40 11.78 2.79 2.49
C LEU A 40 13.19 2.49 3.03
N THR A 41 14.08 2.04 2.15
CA THR A 41 15.46 1.75 2.51
C THR A 41 16.17 2.99 3.04
N ALA A 42 15.94 4.14 2.41
CA ALA A 42 16.52 5.41 2.85
C ALA A 42 16.10 5.80 4.27
N HIS A 43 14.94 5.33 4.73
CA HIS A 43 14.45 5.54 6.09
C HIS A 43 14.67 4.36 7.03
N GLY A 44 15.45 3.36 6.60
CA GLY A 44 15.75 2.20 7.42
C GLY A 44 14.56 1.24 7.61
N ILE A 45 13.60 1.25 6.71
CA ILE A 45 12.41 0.38 6.76
C ILE A 45 12.62 -0.78 5.79
N ASP A 46 12.50 -2.00 6.30
CA ASP A 46 12.60 -3.22 5.48
C ASP A 46 11.30 -3.45 4.71
N THR A 47 11.42 -4.03 3.53
CA THR A 47 10.26 -4.33 2.65
C THR A 47 10.10 -5.83 2.48
N VAL A 48 8.88 -6.33 2.68
CA VAL A 48 8.50 -7.70 2.36
C VAL A 48 7.66 -7.65 1.10
N CYS A 49 8.17 -8.22 0.01
CA CYS A 49 7.46 -8.25 -1.27
C CYS A 49 6.72 -9.58 -1.45
N PRO A 50 5.67 -9.61 -2.29
CA PRO A 50 5.02 -10.86 -2.65
C PRO A 50 5.99 -11.81 -3.35
N THR A 51 5.75 -13.11 -3.21
CA THR A 51 6.40 -14.10 -4.07
C THR A 51 5.85 -13.92 -5.50
N GLN A 52 6.48 -14.59 -6.47
CA GLN A 52 6.03 -14.53 -7.86
C GLN A 52 4.56 -14.95 -8.00
N ALA A 53 4.17 -16.06 -7.36
CA ALA A 53 2.80 -16.55 -7.39
C ALA A 53 1.82 -15.60 -6.71
N GLU A 54 2.20 -15.00 -5.58
CA GLU A 54 1.40 -14.02 -4.86
C GLU A 54 1.23 -12.74 -5.69
N GLN A 55 2.30 -12.30 -6.33
CA GLN A 55 2.25 -11.10 -7.18
C GLN A 55 1.31 -11.31 -8.37
N ALA A 56 1.29 -12.49 -8.95
CA ALA A 56 0.33 -12.82 -10.01
C ALA A 56 -1.11 -12.64 -9.52
N GLU A 57 -1.41 -13.02 -8.27
CA GLU A 57 -2.74 -12.84 -7.70
C GLU A 57 -3.03 -11.36 -7.41
N VAL A 58 -2.03 -10.58 -7.00
CA VAL A 58 -2.20 -9.12 -6.84
C VAL A 58 -2.59 -8.49 -8.18
N MET A 59 -1.90 -8.86 -9.26
CA MET A 59 -2.22 -8.37 -10.60
C MET A 59 -3.62 -8.82 -11.05
N ARG A 60 -4.03 -10.05 -10.74
CA ARG A 60 -5.36 -10.54 -11.04
C ARG A 60 -6.44 -9.76 -10.29
N LEU A 61 -6.21 -9.46 -9.01
CA LEU A 61 -7.15 -8.64 -8.23
C LEU A 61 -7.36 -7.28 -8.90
N ILE A 62 -6.29 -6.65 -9.35
CA ILE A 62 -6.35 -5.34 -10.00
C ILE A 62 -7.09 -5.42 -11.34
N TYR A 63 -6.67 -6.32 -12.23
CA TYR A 63 -7.12 -6.34 -13.63
C TYR A 63 -8.35 -7.21 -13.86
N GLU A 64 -8.42 -8.39 -13.27
CA GLU A 64 -9.54 -9.31 -13.46
C GLU A 64 -10.63 -9.12 -12.40
N GLY A 65 -10.29 -8.51 -11.26
CA GLY A 65 -11.26 -8.17 -10.21
C GLY A 65 -11.80 -6.76 -10.40
N VAL A 66 -11.02 -5.76 -9.97
CA VAL A 66 -11.49 -4.37 -9.88
C VAL A 66 -11.73 -3.76 -11.25
N LYS A 67 -10.74 -3.80 -12.14
CA LYS A 67 -10.85 -3.16 -13.46
C LYS A 67 -11.86 -3.84 -14.36
N ALA A 68 -12.02 -5.15 -14.24
CA ALA A 68 -13.03 -5.91 -14.98
C ALA A 68 -14.42 -5.88 -14.34
N ASP A 69 -14.54 -5.22 -13.18
CA ASP A 69 -15.81 -5.12 -12.43
C ASP A 69 -16.40 -6.51 -12.13
N ALA A 70 -15.54 -7.46 -11.77
CA ALA A 70 -15.99 -8.83 -11.49
C ALA A 70 -16.90 -8.87 -10.27
N PRO A 71 -18.01 -9.65 -10.31
CA PRO A 71 -18.93 -9.73 -9.16
C PRO A 71 -18.34 -10.49 -7.97
N ALA A 72 -17.34 -11.34 -8.21
CA ALA A 72 -16.69 -12.10 -7.16
C ALA A 72 -15.20 -12.31 -7.52
N PHE A 73 -14.38 -12.53 -6.51
CA PHE A 73 -12.96 -12.81 -6.66
C PHE A 73 -12.52 -13.71 -5.50
N ASP A 74 -11.76 -14.76 -5.80
CA ASP A 74 -11.22 -15.64 -4.76
C ASP A 74 -10.04 -14.95 -4.08
N THR A 75 -10.22 -14.59 -2.81
CA THR A 75 -9.26 -13.83 -2.03
C THR A 75 -8.30 -14.69 -1.22
N THR A 76 -8.36 -16.01 -1.35
CA THR A 76 -7.61 -16.94 -0.51
C THR A 76 -6.10 -16.68 -0.55
N VAL A 77 -5.53 -16.57 -1.76
CA VAL A 77 -4.08 -16.35 -1.92
C VAL A 77 -3.66 -15.00 -1.34
N ILE A 78 -4.47 -13.95 -1.56
CA ILE A 78 -4.19 -12.63 -1.02
C ILE A 78 -4.23 -12.66 0.51
N ALA A 79 -5.26 -13.28 1.09
CA ALA A 79 -5.39 -13.38 2.54
C ALA A 79 -4.21 -14.15 3.16
N ASP A 80 -3.82 -15.27 2.56
CA ASP A 80 -2.69 -16.07 3.03
C ASP A 80 -1.37 -15.29 2.92
N MET A 81 -1.21 -14.51 1.86
CA MET A 81 -0.04 -13.64 1.68
C MET A 81 0.07 -12.61 2.81
N LEU A 82 -1.04 -11.98 3.18
CA LEU A 82 -1.06 -10.99 4.26
C LEU A 82 -0.65 -11.62 5.60
N VAL A 83 -1.14 -12.83 5.88
CA VAL A 83 -0.74 -13.58 7.08
C VAL A 83 0.77 -13.89 7.05
N ARG A 84 1.28 -14.32 5.91
CA ARG A 84 2.72 -14.60 5.75
C ARG A 84 3.56 -13.35 5.99
N MET A 85 3.15 -12.21 5.41
CA MET A 85 3.87 -10.95 5.59
C MET A 85 3.91 -10.54 7.07
N GLU A 86 2.81 -10.69 7.77
CA GLU A 86 2.74 -10.41 9.20
C GLU A 86 3.69 -11.33 10.00
N ARG A 87 3.73 -12.61 9.65
CA ARG A 87 4.65 -13.58 10.29
C ARG A 87 6.11 -13.22 10.04
N GLU A 88 6.42 -12.61 8.91
CA GLU A 88 7.77 -12.13 8.59
C GLU A 88 8.08 -10.78 9.21
N GLY A 89 7.19 -10.26 10.03
CA GLY A 89 7.40 -9.05 10.81
C GLY A 89 6.89 -7.77 10.16
N ALA A 90 6.14 -7.85 9.08
CA ALA A 90 5.53 -6.66 8.49
C ALA A 90 4.49 -6.08 9.45
N GLN A 91 4.72 -4.85 9.86
CA GLN A 91 3.84 -4.14 10.80
C GLN A 91 2.70 -3.45 10.10
N ARG A 92 2.91 -3.12 8.83
CA ARG A 92 1.90 -2.54 7.93
C ARG A 92 2.09 -3.12 6.54
N VAL A 93 1.06 -2.99 5.71
CA VAL A 93 1.12 -3.35 4.29
C VAL A 93 0.71 -2.14 3.46
N ILE A 94 1.59 -1.70 2.58
CA ILE A 94 1.30 -0.58 1.69
C ILE A 94 0.49 -1.10 0.50
N LEU A 95 -0.68 -0.49 0.27
CA LEU A 95 -1.50 -0.74 -0.90
C LEU A 95 -1.14 0.29 -1.98
N GLY A 96 -0.09 0.01 -2.74
CA GLY A 96 0.59 0.96 -3.62
C GLY A 96 -0.08 1.22 -4.97
N CYS A 97 -1.32 0.79 -5.13
CA CYS A 97 -2.10 1.00 -6.35
C CYS A 97 -3.51 1.39 -5.93
N THR A 98 -4.12 2.34 -6.62
CA THR A 98 -5.45 2.87 -6.24
C THR A 98 -6.56 1.82 -6.30
N GLU A 99 -6.40 0.79 -7.12
CA GLU A 99 -7.37 -0.30 -7.23
C GLU A 99 -7.31 -1.27 -6.05
N LEU A 100 -6.19 -1.35 -5.32
CA LEU A 100 -6.04 -2.30 -4.21
C LEU A 100 -6.99 -2.01 -3.05
N PRO A 101 -7.10 -0.77 -2.53
CA PRO A 101 -8.10 -0.48 -1.49
C PRO A 101 -9.52 -0.81 -1.95
N LEU A 102 -9.85 -0.49 -3.20
CA LEU A 102 -11.16 -0.79 -3.77
C LEU A 102 -11.43 -2.29 -3.81
N GLY A 103 -10.44 -3.07 -4.25
CA GLY A 103 -10.55 -4.53 -4.31
C GLY A 103 -10.67 -5.16 -2.93
N PHE A 104 -9.91 -4.68 -1.97
CA PHE A 104 -9.99 -5.15 -0.59
C PHE A 104 -11.40 -4.95 -0.04
N ASP A 105 -11.94 -3.73 -0.19
CA ASP A 105 -13.27 -3.41 0.30
C ASP A 105 -14.35 -4.21 -0.43
N ARG A 106 -14.23 -4.29 -1.75
CA ARG A 106 -15.23 -4.96 -2.59
C ARG A 106 -15.33 -6.45 -2.31
N TYR A 107 -14.19 -7.11 -2.13
CA TYR A 107 -14.13 -8.56 -1.99
C TYR A 107 -13.93 -9.03 -0.55
N GLY A 108 -14.09 -8.12 0.40
CA GLY A 108 -14.10 -8.48 1.82
C GLY A 108 -12.74 -8.82 2.42
N ILE A 109 -11.66 -8.26 1.88
CA ILE A 109 -10.34 -8.40 2.50
C ILE A 109 -10.17 -7.30 3.54
N SER A 110 -9.78 -7.66 4.76
CA SER A 110 -9.60 -6.69 5.84
C SER A 110 -8.52 -5.66 5.49
N ARG A 111 -8.81 -4.39 5.78
CA ARG A 111 -7.84 -3.31 5.63
C ARG A 111 -7.05 -3.04 6.91
N GLN A 112 -7.20 -3.88 7.92
CA GLN A 112 -6.46 -3.74 9.18
C GLN A 112 -4.96 -3.79 8.90
N ASN A 113 -4.23 -2.83 9.46
CA ASN A 113 -2.77 -2.68 9.27
C ASN A 113 -2.35 -2.41 7.82
N THR A 114 -3.27 -2.00 6.96
CA THR A 114 -2.93 -1.54 5.61
C THR A 114 -2.78 -0.02 5.58
N VAL A 115 -2.01 0.45 4.62
CA VAL A 115 -1.77 1.88 4.39
C VAL A 115 -2.13 2.18 2.93
N ASP A 116 -3.05 3.12 2.74
CA ASP A 116 -3.39 3.62 1.41
C ASP A 116 -2.64 4.94 1.18
N PRO A 117 -1.67 4.98 0.25
CA PRO A 117 -0.91 6.20 -0.01
C PRO A 117 -1.77 7.40 -0.39
N ALA A 118 -2.90 7.16 -1.09
CA ALA A 118 -3.82 8.25 -1.45
C ALA A 118 -4.45 8.88 -0.20
N ASP A 119 -4.84 8.07 0.80
CA ASP A 119 -5.36 8.56 2.07
C ASP A 119 -4.30 9.35 2.85
N ILE A 120 -3.08 8.86 2.87
CA ILE A 120 -1.96 9.55 3.53
C ILE A 120 -1.75 10.92 2.89
N LEU A 121 -1.71 10.98 1.57
CA LEU A 121 -1.53 12.24 0.85
C LEU A 121 -2.69 13.20 1.09
N ALA A 122 -3.91 12.69 1.08
CA ALA A 122 -5.11 13.49 1.34
C ALA A 122 -5.08 14.07 2.77
N GLN A 123 -4.69 13.28 3.76
CA GLN A 123 -4.55 13.75 5.14
C GLN A 123 -3.48 14.83 5.27
N ALA A 124 -2.35 14.66 4.62
CA ALA A 124 -1.28 15.65 4.61
C ALA A 124 -1.74 16.96 3.99
N ALA A 125 -2.48 16.89 2.88
CA ALA A 125 -3.03 18.07 2.22
C ALA A 125 -4.06 18.80 3.09
N VAL A 126 -4.94 18.04 3.77
CA VAL A 126 -5.93 18.61 4.67
C VAL A 126 -5.27 19.29 5.86
N LEU A 127 -4.25 18.69 6.44
CA LEU A 127 -3.52 19.30 7.56
C LEU A 127 -2.85 20.60 7.15
N ALA A 128 -2.22 20.62 5.97
CA ALA A 128 -1.60 21.83 5.44
C ALA A 128 -2.63 22.95 5.21
N ALA A 129 -3.78 22.60 4.60
CA ALA A 129 -4.86 23.56 4.37
C ALA A 129 -5.50 24.02 5.68
N GLY A 130 -5.69 23.10 6.62
CA GLY A 130 -6.24 23.40 7.93
C GLY A 130 -5.40 24.39 8.72
N TYR A 131 -4.09 24.29 8.62
CA TYR A 131 -3.18 25.24 9.24
C TYR A 131 -3.39 26.65 8.68
N ALA A 132 -3.53 26.75 7.37
CA ALA A 132 -3.74 28.04 6.72
C ALA A 132 -5.11 28.65 7.09
N ILE A 133 -6.13 27.85 7.25
CA ILE A 133 -7.50 28.31 7.55
C ILE A 133 -7.66 28.70 9.00
N ARG A 134 -7.01 28.00 9.92
CA ARG A 134 -7.17 28.23 11.37
C ARG A 134 -6.44 29.47 11.89
N ASN A 135 -5.57 29.98 11.09
CA ASN A 135 -4.83 31.18 11.42
C ASN A 135 -5.58 32.44 10.97
#